data_9a4f221dcce4a28d57c7bd999a9da814
#
_entry.id   9a4f221dcce4a28d57c7bd999a9da814
#
_cell.length_a   1.000
_cell.length_b   1.000
_cell.length_c   1.000
_cell.angle_alpha   90.00
_cell.angle_beta   90.00
_cell.angle_gamma   90.00
#
_symmetry.space_group_name_H-M   'P 1'
#
loop_
_entity.id
_entity.type
_entity.pdbx_description
1 polymer ?
#
loop_
_entity_poly.entity_id
_entity_poly.type
_entity_poly.pdbx_seq_one_letter_code
_entity_poly.pdbx_strand_id
1 'polypeptide(L)'
;MQLRRAVPGDLPGLMALLSDDPISAARGDRGDDSDEEAYAAALRSVLNAPLNDLLVVDDAAGRLVGTLQLTVIPGMARRGATRLLVEAVRVSSTERSSGIGTAVMQWVMHVAAPATGATLVQLTSDAARVDAHRFYTRLGFVDSHVGFKYAV
;
A
#
# COMPACT_ATOMS: atom_id res chain seq x y z
N MET A 1 -6.87 16.62 -2.98
CA MET A 1 -6.36 15.29 -2.58
C MET A 1 -6.21 15.28 -1.07
N GLN A 2 -6.79 14.31 -0.38
CA GLN A 2 -6.68 14.12 1.06
C GLN A 2 -6.21 12.69 1.35
N LEU A 3 -5.15 12.54 2.16
CA LEU A 3 -4.70 11.25 2.67
C LEU A 3 -5.25 11.07 4.09
N ARG A 4 -5.91 9.95 4.38
CA ARG A 4 -6.48 9.63 5.69
C ARG A 4 -6.43 8.14 6.00
N ARG A 5 -6.65 7.77 7.25
CA ARG A 5 -6.87 6.36 7.61
C ARG A 5 -8.17 5.86 7.00
N ALA A 6 -8.15 4.59 6.57
CA ALA A 6 -9.34 3.91 6.12
C ALA A 6 -10.34 3.70 7.27
N VAL A 7 -11.61 3.67 6.91
CA VAL A 7 -12.72 3.33 7.80
C VAL A 7 -13.53 2.16 7.20
N PRO A 8 -14.36 1.45 7.96
CA PRO A 8 -15.13 0.32 7.42
C PRO A 8 -15.96 0.66 6.17
N GLY A 9 -16.46 1.90 6.07
CA GLY A 9 -17.21 2.36 4.90
C GLY A 9 -16.43 2.51 3.61
N ASP A 10 -15.09 2.43 3.66
CA ASP A 10 -14.23 2.48 2.46
C ASP A 10 -14.15 1.14 1.72
N LEU A 11 -14.71 0.06 2.29
CA LEU A 11 -14.60 -1.29 1.75
C LEU A 11 -14.91 -1.39 0.25
N PRO A 12 -16.02 -0.87 -0.28
CA PRO A 12 -16.32 -0.97 -1.70
C PRO A 12 -15.25 -0.30 -2.58
N GLY A 13 -14.78 0.88 -2.19
CA GLY A 13 -13.73 1.60 -2.90
C GLY A 13 -12.38 0.89 -2.85
N LEU A 14 -12.04 0.28 -1.72
CA LEU A 14 -10.83 -0.52 -1.57
C LEU A 14 -10.87 -1.77 -2.47
N MET A 15 -11.98 -2.51 -2.49
CA MET A 15 -12.17 -3.67 -3.37
C MET A 15 -12.03 -3.26 -4.84
N ALA A 16 -12.66 -2.14 -5.23
CA ALA A 16 -12.54 -1.61 -6.60
C ALA A 16 -11.09 -1.27 -6.96
N LEU A 17 -10.33 -0.62 -6.08
CA LEU A 17 -8.91 -0.31 -6.34
C LEU A 17 -8.02 -1.55 -6.42
N LEU A 18 -8.28 -2.58 -5.61
CA LEU A 18 -7.50 -3.82 -5.63
C LEU A 18 -7.72 -4.59 -6.93
N SER A 19 -8.95 -4.61 -7.45
CA SER A 19 -9.31 -5.29 -8.69
C SER A 19 -8.98 -4.49 -9.96
N ASP A 20 -8.76 -3.17 -9.86
CA ASP A 20 -8.39 -2.28 -10.98
C ASP A 20 -6.96 -2.51 -11.53
N ASP A 21 -6.32 -3.60 -11.12
CA ASP A 21 -4.96 -3.95 -11.52
C ASP A 21 -4.94 -5.38 -12.10
N PRO A 22 -4.55 -5.57 -13.36
CA PRO A 22 -4.59 -6.89 -14.02
C PRO A 22 -3.76 -7.96 -13.30
N ILE A 23 -2.63 -7.58 -12.68
CA ILE A 23 -1.77 -8.53 -11.96
C ILE A 23 -2.45 -8.96 -10.65
N SER A 24 -3.12 -8.04 -9.95
CA SER A 24 -3.90 -8.36 -8.74
C SER A 24 -5.13 -9.19 -9.09
N ALA A 25 -5.87 -8.83 -10.12
CA ALA A 25 -7.02 -9.59 -10.59
C ALA A 25 -6.65 -11.04 -10.97
N ALA A 26 -5.48 -11.25 -11.61
CA ALA A 26 -4.97 -12.59 -11.92
C ALA A 26 -4.59 -13.41 -10.68
N ARG A 27 -4.42 -12.78 -9.52
CA ARG A 27 -4.11 -13.41 -8.22
C ARG A 27 -5.34 -13.63 -7.36
N GLY A 28 -6.52 -13.23 -7.80
CA GLY A 28 -7.78 -13.43 -7.12
C GLY A 28 -8.46 -12.15 -6.60
N ASP A 29 -7.84 -10.97 -6.71
CA ASP A 29 -8.46 -9.69 -6.35
C ASP A 29 -9.50 -9.30 -7.41
N ARG A 30 -10.68 -9.93 -7.41
CA ARG A 30 -11.72 -9.73 -8.43
C ARG A 30 -12.69 -8.61 -8.10
N GLY A 31 -12.83 -8.29 -6.81
CA GLY A 31 -13.71 -7.22 -6.35
C GLY A 31 -15.21 -7.52 -6.53
N ASP A 32 -15.57 -8.80 -6.62
CA ASP A 32 -16.97 -9.22 -6.72
C ASP A 32 -17.61 -9.41 -5.33
N ASP A 33 -18.94 -9.44 -5.29
CA ASP A 33 -19.71 -9.53 -4.04
C ASP A 33 -19.43 -10.82 -3.25
N SER A 34 -18.94 -11.89 -3.92
CA SER A 34 -18.62 -13.16 -3.27
C SER A 34 -17.44 -13.07 -2.31
N ASP A 35 -16.57 -12.09 -2.50
CA ASP A 35 -15.38 -11.87 -1.68
C ASP A 35 -15.57 -10.77 -0.62
N GLU A 36 -16.71 -10.08 -0.59
CA GLU A 36 -16.95 -8.93 0.29
C GLU A 36 -16.74 -9.28 1.77
N GLU A 37 -17.25 -10.43 2.24
CA GLU A 37 -17.09 -10.84 3.63
C GLU A 37 -15.61 -11.07 4.00
N ALA A 38 -14.83 -11.68 3.10
CA ALA A 38 -13.41 -11.90 3.30
C ALA A 38 -12.64 -10.57 3.37
N TYR A 39 -12.93 -9.63 2.47
CA TYR A 39 -12.31 -8.29 2.50
C TYR A 39 -12.75 -7.48 3.71
N ALA A 40 -14.02 -7.58 4.14
CA ALA A 40 -14.50 -6.93 5.36
C ALA A 40 -13.79 -7.46 6.61
N ALA A 41 -13.59 -8.77 6.69
CA ALA A 41 -12.83 -9.40 7.78
C ALA A 41 -11.36 -8.94 7.78
N ALA A 42 -10.72 -8.92 6.61
CA ALA A 42 -9.35 -8.44 6.44
C ALA A 42 -9.21 -6.97 6.83
N LEU A 43 -10.14 -6.11 6.37
CA LEU A 43 -10.17 -4.68 6.72
C LEU A 43 -10.26 -4.50 8.24
N ARG A 44 -11.20 -5.16 8.90
CA ARG A 44 -11.31 -5.12 10.37
C ARG A 44 -10.03 -5.56 11.06
N SER A 45 -9.38 -6.63 10.57
CA SER A 45 -8.12 -7.14 11.13
C SER A 45 -7.02 -6.10 11.04
N VAL A 46 -6.85 -5.46 9.88
CA VAL A 46 -5.82 -4.42 9.67
C VAL A 46 -6.09 -3.19 10.52
N LEU A 47 -7.35 -2.71 10.56
CA LEU A 47 -7.71 -1.52 11.34
C LEU A 47 -7.52 -1.69 12.85
N ASN A 48 -7.60 -2.92 13.36
CA ASN A 48 -7.40 -3.25 14.77
C ASN A 48 -5.95 -3.62 15.11
N ALA A 49 -5.07 -3.77 14.13
CA ALA A 49 -3.68 -4.15 14.37
C ALA A 49 -2.83 -2.91 14.72
N PRO A 50 -2.22 -2.84 15.91
CA PRO A 50 -1.62 -1.60 16.44
C PRO A 50 -0.39 -1.11 15.66
N LEU A 51 0.24 -1.98 14.88
CA LEU A 51 1.42 -1.64 14.06
C LEU A 51 1.08 -1.54 12.56
N ASN A 52 -0.20 -1.50 12.22
CA ASN A 52 -0.68 -1.37 10.85
C ASN A 52 -1.50 -0.10 10.69
N ASP A 53 -1.33 0.54 9.54
CA ASP A 53 -2.20 1.59 9.05
C ASP A 53 -2.61 1.27 7.60
N LEU A 54 -3.91 1.21 7.36
CA LEU A 54 -4.44 1.23 6.01
C LEU A 54 -4.88 2.67 5.70
N LEU A 55 -4.30 3.24 4.67
CA LEU A 55 -4.54 4.61 4.26
C LEU A 55 -5.26 4.65 2.93
N VAL A 56 -6.10 5.64 2.77
CA VAL A 56 -6.83 5.93 1.53
C VAL A 56 -6.57 7.37 1.09
N VAL A 57 -6.67 7.57 -0.21
CA VAL A 57 -6.51 8.87 -0.85
C VAL A 57 -7.83 9.25 -1.50
N ASP A 58 -8.42 10.34 -1.06
CA ASP A 58 -9.59 10.93 -1.69
C ASP A 58 -9.19 12.06 -2.64
N ASP A 59 -9.87 12.15 -3.78
CA ASP A 59 -9.78 13.30 -4.69
C ASP A 59 -10.54 14.52 -4.14
N ALA A 60 -10.63 15.59 -4.93
CA ALA A 60 -11.34 16.81 -4.54
C ALA A 60 -12.87 16.62 -4.46
N ALA A 61 -13.41 15.59 -5.10
CA ALA A 61 -14.83 15.24 -5.06
C ALA A 61 -15.16 14.21 -3.96
N GLY A 62 -14.16 13.79 -3.16
CA GLY A 62 -14.32 12.79 -2.11
C GLY A 62 -14.37 11.35 -2.62
N ARG A 63 -13.97 11.10 -3.86
CA ARG A 63 -13.88 9.74 -4.40
C ARG A 63 -12.56 9.11 -3.97
N LEU A 64 -12.58 7.86 -3.56
CA LEU A 64 -11.41 7.09 -3.20
C LEU A 64 -10.62 6.72 -4.47
N VAL A 65 -9.42 7.29 -4.63
CA VAL A 65 -8.58 7.17 -5.82
C VAL A 65 -7.23 6.52 -5.57
N GLY A 66 -6.91 6.20 -4.32
CA GLY A 66 -5.68 5.52 -3.98
C GLY A 66 -5.73 4.85 -2.61
N THR A 67 -4.83 3.90 -2.39
CA THR A 67 -4.65 3.23 -1.10
C THR A 67 -3.22 2.73 -0.94
N LEU A 68 -2.81 2.54 0.32
CA LEU A 68 -1.59 1.84 0.71
C LEU A 68 -1.75 1.31 2.14
N GLN A 69 -1.04 0.24 2.43
CA GLN A 69 -0.90 -0.29 3.79
C GLN A 69 0.52 -0.05 4.28
N LEU A 70 0.63 0.38 5.54
CA LEU A 70 1.89 0.54 6.25
C LEU A 70 1.95 -0.43 7.42
N THR A 71 3.09 -1.08 7.61
CA THR A 71 3.34 -1.95 8.77
C THR A 71 4.66 -1.55 9.42
N VAL A 72 4.62 -1.22 10.69
CA VAL A 72 5.82 -0.95 11.49
C VAL A 72 6.39 -2.27 11.97
N ILE A 73 7.64 -2.56 11.58
CA ILE A 73 8.33 -3.81 11.91
C ILE A 73 9.54 -3.51 12.78
N PRO A 74 9.45 -3.72 14.10
CA PRO A 74 10.62 -3.68 14.98
C PRO A 74 11.63 -4.77 14.59
N GLY A 75 12.91 -4.48 14.63
CA GLY A 75 13.95 -5.44 14.24
C GLY A 75 15.10 -5.50 15.23
N MET A 76 15.71 -6.70 15.38
CA MET A 76 16.95 -6.85 16.14
C MET A 76 18.18 -6.49 15.32
N ALA A 77 18.15 -6.80 14.02
CA ALA A 77 19.24 -6.49 13.10
C ALA A 77 19.48 -4.98 12.96
N ARG A 78 20.65 -4.60 12.46
CA ARG A 78 21.03 -3.19 12.25
C ARG A 78 20.90 -2.34 13.53
N ARG A 79 21.30 -2.92 14.67
CA ARG A 79 21.30 -2.28 15.99
C ARG A 79 19.91 -1.87 16.45
N GLY A 80 18.89 -2.72 16.23
CA GLY A 80 17.52 -2.47 16.64
C GLY A 80 16.74 -1.58 15.66
N ALA A 81 17.13 -1.52 14.40
CA ALA A 81 16.45 -0.69 13.41
C ALA A 81 15.00 -1.10 13.20
N THR A 82 14.09 -0.13 13.28
CA THR A 82 12.69 -0.28 12.88
C THR A 82 12.55 -0.04 11.38
N ARG A 83 11.74 -0.85 10.71
CA ARG A 83 11.40 -0.71 9.29
C ARG A 83 9.93 -0.34 9.14
N LEU A 84 9.64 0.52 8.17
CA LEU A 84 8.27 0.77 7.70
C LEU A 84 8.09 0.00 6.39
N LEU A 85 7.29 -1.06 6.44
CA LEU A 85 6.91 -1.83 5.26
C LEU A 85 5.73 -1.16 4.57
N VAL A 86 5.83 -0.99 3.25
CA VAL A 86 4.77 -0.43 2.40
C VAL A 86 4.22 -1.54 1.51
N GLU A 87 2.92 -1.77 1.56
CA GLU A 87 2.23 -2.80 0.80
C GLU A 87 0.97 -2.26 0.14
N ALA A 88 0.43 -3.02 -0.79
CA ALA A 88 -0.86 -2.76 -1.45
C ALA A 88 -1.01 -1.33 -2.01
N VAL A 89 0.08 -0.71 -2.46
CA VAL A 89 0.01 0.62 -3.08
C VAL A 89 -0.82 0.54 -4.36
N ARG A 90 -1.91 1.27 -4.41
CA ARG A 90 -2.78 1.39 -5.60
C ARG A 90 -3.12 2.84 -5.85
N VAL A 91 -3.19 3.19 -7.12
CA VAL A 91 -3.79 4.43 -7.62
C VAL A 91 -4.72 4.03 -8.75
N SER A 92 -5.94 4.55 -8.72
CA SER A 92 -6.94 4.28 -9.75
C SER A 92 -6.35 4.44 -11.15
N SER A 93 -6.72 3.56 -12.07
CA SER A 93 -6.25 3.60 -13.46
C SER A 93 -6.55 4.95 -14.12
N THR A 94 -7.67 5.58 -13.76
CA THR A 94 -8.08 6.89 -14.26
C THR A 94 -7.22 8.05 -13.73
N GLU A 95 -6.50 7.84 -12.63
CA GLU A 95 -5.68 8.86 -11.96
C GLU A 95 -4.17 8.56 -12.07
N ARG A 96 -3.78 7.56 -12.86
CA ARG A 96 -2.35 7.29 -13.10
C ARG A 96 -1.69 8.47 -13.80
N SER A 97 -0.43 8.71 -13.45
CA SER A 97 0.37 9.86 -13.94
C SER A 97 -0.09 11.24 -13.45
N SER A 98 -1.08 11.34 -12.57
CA SER A 98 -1.52 12.61 -11.94
C SER A 98 -0.61 13.10 -10.80
N GLY A 99 0.43 12.33 -10.45
CA GLY A 99 1.33 12.65 -9.34
C GLY A 99 0.91 12.11 -7.97
N ILE A 100 -0.27 11.51 -7.84
CA ILE A 100 -0.80 10.96 -6.56
C ILE A 100 0.19 9.97 -5.95
N GLY A 101 0.66 8.99 -6.71
CA GLY A 101 1.62 7.99 -6.21
C GLY A 101 2.90 8.63 -5.69
N THR A 102 3.43 9.63 -6.39
CA THR A 102 4.62 10.37 -5.96
C THR A 102 4.38 11.11 -4.65
N ALA A 103 3.28 11.84 -4.55
CA ALA A 103 2.94 12.61 -3.35
C ALA A 103 2.75 11.69 -2.12
N VAL A 104 2.07 10.55 -2.30
CA VAL A 104 1.86 9.55 -1.25
C VAL A 104 3.19 8.94 -0.79
N MET A 105 4.06 8.53 -1.71
CA MET A 105 5.33 7.94 -1.34
C MET A 105 6.30 8.95 -0.71
N GLN A 106 6.29 10.20 -1.14
CA GLN A 106 7.04 11.28 -0.47
C GLN A 106 6.55 11.49 0.96
N TRP A 107 5.23 11.49 1.19
CA TRP A 107 4.67 11.56 2.53
C TRP A 107 5.09 10.34 3.38
N VAL A 108 5.09 9.12 2.82
CA VAL A 108 5.57 7.92 3.52
C VAL A 108 7.03 8.10 3.96
N MET A 109 7.91 8.54 3.05
CA MET A 109 9.34 8.67 3.31
C MET A 109 9.68 9.80 4.28
N HIS A 110 8.99 10.93 4.19
CA HIS A 110 9.38 12.16 4.90
C HIS A 110 8.50 12.49 6.10
N VAL A 111 7.33 11.87 6.24
CA VAL A 111 6.40 12.11 7.36
C VAL A 111 6.14 10.81 8.14
N ALA A 112 5.60 9.78 7.49
CA ALA A 112 5.19 8.55 8.19
C ALA A 112 6.40 7.79 8.77
N ALA A 113 7.46 7.59 8.01
CA ALA A 113 8.62 6.85 8.48
C ALA A 113 9.28 7.52 9.69
N PRO A 114 9.60 8.84 9.68
CA PRO A 114 10.10 9.52 10.88
C PRO A 114 9.14 9.46 12.07
N ALA A 115 7.84 9.64 11.84
CA ALA A 115 6.84 9.61 12.91
C ALA A 115 6.74 8.26 13.62
N THR A 116 7.05 7.17 12.92
CA THR A 116 7.07 5.80 13.48
C THR A 116 8.43 5.40 14.06
N GLY A 117 9.43 6.27 13.98
CA GLY A 117 10.81 5.95 14.35
C GLY A 117 11.51 4.98 13.39
N ALA A 118 10.92 4.77 12.21
CA ALA A 118 11.53 3.88 11.21
C ALA A 118 12.75 4.55 10.58
N THR A 119 13.82 3.78 10.46
CA THR A 119 15.08 4.20 9.83
C THR A 119 15.22 3.67 8.42
N LEU A 120 14.27 2.84 7.97
CA LEU A 120 14.23 2.24 6.65
C LEU A 120 12.77 2.12 6.19
N VAL A 121 12.47 2.56 4.97
CA VAL A 121 11.25 2.24 4.25
C VAL A 121 11.54 1.08 3.29
N GLN A 122 10.73 0.04 3.36
CA GLN A 122 10.89 -1.17 2.54
C GLN A 122 9.58 -1.47 1.80
N LEU A 123 9.69 -1.97 0.59
CA LEU A 123 8.57 -2.53 -0.17
C LEU A 123 9.04 -3.70 -1.03
N THR A 124 8.09 -4.50 -1.48
CA THR A 124 8.29 -5.46 -2.56
C THR A 124 7.33 -5.15 -3.70
N SER A 125 7.79 -5.39 -4.92
CA SER A 125 6.97 -5.25 -6.12
C SER A 125 7.08 -6.51 -6.95
N ASP A 126 5.99 -6.90 -7.59
CA ASP A 126 6.01 -8.05 -8.52
C ASP A 126 7.00 -7.81 -9.64
N ALA A 127 7.74 -8.86 -10.03
CA ALA A 127 8.72 -8.79 -11.11
C ALA A 127 8.12 -8.32 -12.46
N ALA A 128 6.84 -8.62 -12.69
CA ALA A 128 6.13 -8.19 -13.89
C ALA A 128 5.77 -6.69 -13.92
N ARG A 129 5.89 -5.98 -12.78
CA ARG A 129 5.50 -4.57 -12.66
C ARG A 129 6.66 -3.63 -13.02
N VAL A 130 7.15 -3.69 -14.24
CA VAL A 130 8.32 -2.93 -14.72
C VAL A 130 8.16 -1.42 -14.51
N ASP A 131 6.96 -0.88 -14.74
CA ASP A 131 6.71 0.56 -14.55
C ASP A 131 6.72 0.96 -13.07
N ALA A 132 6.26 0.09 -12.17
CA ALA A 132 6.37 0.32 -10.73
C ALA A 132 7.84 0.29 -10.28
N HIS A 133 8.67 -0.61 -10.83
CA HIS A 133 10.12 -0.62 -10.54
C HIS A 133 10.78 0.71 -10.94
N ARG A 134 10.49 1.19 -12.16
CA ARG A 134 10.98 2.51 -12.62
C ARG A 134 10.50 3.65 -11.73
N PHE A 135 9.24 3.58 -11.27
CA PHE A 135 8.67 4.57 -10.38
C PHE A 135 9.42 4.61 -9.03
N TYR A 136 9.62 3.47 -8.37
CA TYR A 136 10.33 3.42 -7.10
C TYR A 136 11.80 3.81 -7.22
N THR A 137 12.48 3.41 -8.29
CA THR A 137 13.88 3.81 -8.55
C THR A 137 14.00 5.34 -8.70
N ARG A 138 13.06 5.99 -9.42
CA ARG A 138 13.04 7.47 -9.50
C ARG A 138 12.82 8.17 -8.16
N LEU A 139 12.18 7.51 -7.21
CA LEU A 139 12.01 8.01 -5.84
C LEU A 139 13.22 7.73 -4.93
N GLY A 140 14.26 7.06 -5.44
CA GLY A 140 15.48 6.76 -4.69
C GLY A 140 15.48 5.40 -3.99
N PHE A 141 14.47 4.56 -4.22
CA PHE A 141 14.53 3.17 -3.76
C PHE A 141 15.56 2.37 -4.53
N VAL A 142 16.25 1.47 -3.83
CA VAL A 142 17.27 0.57 -4.39
C VAL A 142 16.74 -0.86 -4.33
N ASP A 143 16.83 -1.57 -5.45
CA ASP A 143 16.44 -2.98 -5.62
C ASP A 143 17.56 -3.94 -5.11
N SER A 144 17.84 -3.87 -3.83
CA SER A 144 18.96 -4.55 -3.18
C SER A 144 18.66 -5.97 -2.71
N HIS A 145 17.42 -6.45 -2.83
CA HIS A 145 16.96 -7.74 -2.29
C HIS A 145 16.07 -8.47 -3.27
N VAL A 146 16.12 -9.80 -3.25
CA VAL A 146 15.19 -10.68 -3.97
C VAL A 146 14.16 -11.19 -2.98
N GLY A 147 12.87 -11.08 -3.31
CA GLY A 147 11.77 -11.58 -2.49
C GLY A 147 11.48 -13.05 -2.77
N PHE A 148 11.31 -13.85 -1.71
CA PHE A 148 10.87 -15.23 -1.79
C PHE A 148 9.51 -15.38 -1.10
N LYS A 149 8.61 -16.19 -1.70
CA LYS A 149 7.29 -16.50 -1.15
C LYS A 149 7.10 -18.02 -1.14
N TYR A 150 6.50 -18.51 -0.05
CA TYR A 150 6.06 -19.89 0.06
C TYR A 150 4.55 -19.87 0.36
N ALA A 151 3.77 -20.55 -0.46
CA ALA A 151 2.32 -20.69 -0.23
C ALA A 151 2.07 -21.84 0.75
N VAL A 152 1.18 -21.63 1.71
CA VAL A 152 0.74 -22.62 2.71
C VAL A 152 -0.72 -23.00 2.46
#